data_dca02054ba2e641d2653db33447123d9
#
_entry.id   dca02054ba2e641d2653db33447123d9
#
_cell.length_a   1.000
_cell.length_b   1.000
_cell.length_c   1.000
_cell.angle_alpha   90.00
_cell.angle_beta   90.00
_cell.angle_gamma   90.00
#
_symmetry.space_group_name_H-M   'P 1'
#
loop_
_entity.id
_entity.type
_entity.pdbx_description
1 polymer ?
#
loop_
_entity_poly.entity_id
_entity_poly.type
_entity_poly.pdbx_seq_one_letter_code
_entity_poly.pdbx_strand_id
1 'polypeptide(L)'
;MSTFNPVSVWYRTSHSLAAMLAVCLGLGGVTGANAEEKGSAPTTTNTPPAADSLSSKQQAIVLIAAFMASSDMPRLNEALNQGLDAGLTINEAKEVLVQLYAYTGFSRSLNALGELLKVVEARKQRGIEDAPGREPSRAIPTGDALLEAGIANQTRISGGPVKGPVFEFAPVINQYLQTHLFGDIFERDTLDWQSRELATVGALAATPGAEPQLRSHMLASLRVGLTPAQLRQVTQVLTEHADESIAKRANEALAQALAASQ
;
A
#
# COMPACT_ATOMS: atom_id res chain seq x y z
N MET A 1 7.96 -18.19 54.90
CA MET A 1 7.21 -16.91 55.01
C MET A 1 8.09 -15.82 54.48
N SER A 2 7.88 -15.43 53.22
CA SER A 2 8.60 -14.32 52.60
C SER A 2 7.56 -13.50 51.87
N THR A 3 7.40 -12.25 52.31
CA THR A 3 6.39 -11.30 51.93
C THR A 3 6.79 -10.66 50.58
N PHE A 4 5.96 -10.81 49.58
CA PHE A 4 6.06 -10.08 48.32
C PHE A 4 5.50 -8.68 48.49
N ASN A 5 6.28 -7.65 48.15
CA ASN A 5 5.90 -6.26 48.14
C ASN A 5 5.58 -5.84 46.69
N PRO A 6 4.38 -5.36 46.37
CA PRO A 6 4.08 -4.91 45.02
C PRO A 6 4.59 -3.49 44.76
N VAL A 7 5.45 -3.31 43.80
CA VAL A 7 5.90 -2.02 43.32
C VAL A 7 4.78 -1.36 42.49
N SER A 8 4.25 -0.28 43.03
CA SER A 8 3.30 0.58 42.32
C SER A 8 4.00 1.36 41.22
N VAL A 9 3.66 1.05 39.97
CA VAL A 9 4.11 1.80 38.81
C VAL A 9 3.16 2.98 38.59
N TRP A 10 3.67 4.17 38.76
CA TRP A 10 2.98 5.43 38.48
C TRP A 10 2.94 5.65 36.97
N TYR A 11 1.75 5.62 36.38
CA TYR A 11 1.51 6.13 35.03
C TYR A 11 1.49 7.67 35.08
N ARG A 12 2.55 8.29 34.62
CA ARG A 12 2.53 9.71 34.27
C ARG A 12 2.07 9.81 32.80
N THR A 13 0.88 10.34 32.61
CA THR A 13 0.40 10.86 31.33
C THR A 13 1.25 12.07 30.95
N SER A 14 2.00 11.97 29.88
CA SER A 14 2.62 13.12 29.22
C SER A 14 2.11 13.22 27.80
N HIS A 15 1.42 14.32 27.57
CA HIS A 15 0.90 14.77 26.28
C HIS A 15 2.05 15.23 25.37
N SER A 16 1.81 15.08 24.07
CA SER A 16 2.41 15.82 22.97
C SER A 16 3.87 15.54 22.64
N LEU A 17 4.06 14.98 21.45
CA LEU A 17 5.14 15.42 20.55
C LEU A 17 4.73 15.17 19.10
N ALA A 18 4.20 16.23 18.51
CA ALA A 18 4.13 16.36 17.07
C ALA A 18 5.57 16.51 16.55
N ALA A 19 6.07 15.53 15.81
CA ALA A 19 7.33 15.68 15.10
C ALA A 19 7.07 16.48 13.80
N MET A 20 7.39 17.76 13.84
CA MET A 20 7.52 18.62 12.66
C MET A 20 8.67 18.14 11.79
N LEU A 21 8.36 17.81 10.54
CA LEU A 21 9.37 17.74 9.48
C LEU A 21 9.71 19.18 9.06
N ALA A 22 10.89 19.65 9.42
CA ALA A 22 11.42 20.91 8.91
C ALA A 22 11.92 20.72 7.47
N VAL A 23 11.28 21.41 6.53
CA VAL A 23 11.79 21.59 5.17
C VAL A 23 12.74 22.78 5.20
N CYS A 24 14.02 22.56 4.96
CA CYS A 24 14.98 23.63 4.71
C CYS A 24 14.88 24.10 3.27
N LEU A 25 14.32 25.30 3.07
CA LEU A 25 14.43 26.09 1.85
C LEU A 25 15.80 26.76 1.82
N GLY A 26 16.68 26.35 0.93
CA GLY A 26 17.91 27.02 0.58
C GLY A 26 17.70 27.94 -0.61
N LEU A 27 17.64 29.25 -0.36
CA LEU A 27 17.75 30.29 -1.38
C LEU A 27 19.23 30.54 -1.68
N GLY A 28 19.65 30.29 -2.90
CA GLY A 28 20.95 30.67 -3.42
C GLY A 28 20.78 31.24 -4.83
N GLY A 29 20.74 32.55 -4.94
CA GLY A 29 20.79 33.24 -6.21
C GLY A 29 22.24 33.36 -6.71
N VAL A 30 22.47 33.10 -7.99
CA VAL A 30 23.65 33.58 -8.73
C VAL A 30 23.19 34.04 -10.13
N THR A 31 23.55 35.23 -10.43
CA THR A 31 23.36 35.97 -11.70
C THR A 31 24.36 35.53 -12.78
N GLY A 32 23.88 35.46 -14.03
CA GLY A 32 24.64 35.97 -15.20
C GLY A 32 25.28 34.93 -16.11
N ALA A 33 24.80 34.80 -17.31
CA ALA A 33 25.40 35.21 -18.60
C ALA A 33 24.77 34.43 -19.76
N ASN A 34 24.41 35.17 -20.79
CA ASN A 34 23.85 34.73 -22.07
C ASN A 34 24.83 33.84 -22.85
N ALA A 35 24.32 32.74 -23.40
CA ALA A 35 24.82 32.18 -24.66
C ALA A 35 23.60 31.63 -25.43
N GLU A 36 23.33 32.20 -26.58
CA GLU A 36 22.38 31.67 -27.57
C GLU A 36 22.89 30.34 -28.11
N GLU A 37 22.09 29.30 -27.99
CA GLU A 37 22.27 28.09 -28.80
C GLU A 37 20.91 27.64 -29.35
N LYS A 38 20.90 27.43 -30.65
CA LYS A 38 19.76 27.15 -31.52
C LYS A 38 18.97 25.92 -31.07
N GLY A 39 17.67 26.08 -31.18
CA GLY A 39 16.64 25.18 -30.83
C GLY A 39 16.76 23.76 -31.37
N SER A 40 16.55 22.84 -30.42
CA SER A 40 15.92 21.56 -30.70
C SER A 40 14.66 21.54 -29.84
N ALA A 41 13.50 21.44 -30.48
CA ALA A 41 12.22 21.41 -29.80
C ALA A 41 12.18 20.18 -28.87
N PRO A 42 11.76 20.30 -27.61
CA PRO A 42 11.56 19.14 -26.77
C PRO A 42 10.41 18.32 -27.36
N THR A 43 10.68 17.08 -27.72
CA THR A 43 9.67 16.09 -28.01
C THR A 43 8.86 15.89 -26.73
N THR A 44 7.70 16.58 -26.64
CA THR A 44 6.71 16.31 -25.60
C THR A 44 6.22 14.89 -25.83
N THR A 45 6.72 13.95 -25.03
CA THR A 45 6.08 12.65 -24.87
C THR A 45 4.71 12.94 -24.27
N ASN A 46 3.68 12.94 -25.10
CA ASN A 46 2.28 12.94 -24.68
C ASN A 46 2.01 11.60 -23.97
N THR A 47 2.39 11.49 -22.70
CA THR A 47 1.82 10.51 -21.81
C THR A 47 0.37 10.91 -21.61
N PRO A 48 -0.63 10.06 -21.96
CA PRO A 48 -2.03 10.38 -21.69
C PRO A 48 -2.17 10.72 -20.21
N PRO A 49 -2.96 11.73 -19.83
CA PRO A 49 -3.23 12.00 -18.43
C PRO A 49 -3.79 10.72 -17.81
N ALA A 50 -3.23 10.30 -16.65
CA ALA A 50 -3.78 9.21 -15.88
C ALA A 50 -5.28 9.44 -15.72
N ALA A 51 -6.12 8.44 -16.04
CA ALA A 51 -7.55 8.59 -15.93
C ALA A 51 -7.87 9.03 -14.49
N ASP A 52 -8.67 10.11 -14.32
CA ASP A 52 -9.03 10.65 -12.99
C ASP A 52 -9.93 9.70 -12.20
N SER A 53 -10.18 8.50 -12.70
CA SER A 53 -11.04 7.48 -12.09
C SER A 53 -10.34 6.13 -11.97
N LEU A 54 -10.69 5.41 -10.91
CA LEU A 54 -10.31 4.00 -10.74
C LEU A 54 -11.11 3.11 -11.71
N SER A 55 -10.42 2.19 -12.37
CA SER A 55 -11.10 1.12 -13.11
C SER A 55 -11.86 0.19 -12.15
N SER A 56 -12.87 -0.54 -12.65
CA SER A 56 -13.58 -1.55 -11.86
C SER A 56 -12.64 -2.60 -11.25
N LYS A 57 -11.58 -2.98 -11.95
CA LYS A 57 -10.51 -3.86 -11.46
C LYS A 57 -9.80 -3.25 -10.24
N GLN A 58 -9.43 -1.98 -10.30
CA GLN A 58 -8.77 -1.29 -9.18
C GLN A 58 -9.69 -1.14 -7.97
N GLN A 59 -10.98 -0.86 -8.18
CA GLN A 59 -11.98 -0.81 -7.11
C GLN A 59 -12.13 -2.18 -6.43
N ALA A 60 -12.17 -3.27 -7.22
CA ALA A 60 -12.23 -4.63 -6.67
C ALA A 60 -11.00 -4.97 -5.81
N ILE A 61 -9.79 -4.54 -6.20
CA ILE A 61 -8.58 -4.73 -5.38
C ILE A 61 -8.75 -4.13 -3.99
N VAL A 62 -9.31 -2.93 -3.89
CA VAL A 62 -9.56 -2.27 -2.59
C VAL A 62 -10.50 -3.09 -1.71
N LEU A 63 -11.60 -3.61 -2.29
CA LEU A 63 -12.59 -4.40 -1.55
C LEU A 63 -12.05 -5.78 -1.16
N ILE A 64 -11.35 -6.48 -2.05
CA ILE A 64 -10.68 -7.75 -1.77
C ILE A 64 -9.75 -7.59 -0.57
N ALA A 65 -8.96 -6.52 -0.57
CA ALA A 65 -8.02 -6.24 0.50
C ALA A 65 -8.70 -5.92 1.84
N ALA A 66 -9.75 -5.11 1.81
CA ALA A 66 -10.50 -4.75 3.01
C ALA A 66 -11.19 -5.96 3.64
N PHE A 67 -11.86 -6.81 2.83
CA PHE A 67 -12.57 -7.98 3.34
C PHE A 67 -11.61 -9.11 3.78
N MET A 68 -10.47 -9.27 3.12
CA MET A 68 -9.41 -10.14 3.63
C MET A 68 -8.94 -9.68 5.01
N ALA A 69 -8.64 -8.38 5.17
CA ALA A 69 -8.11 -7.82 6.41
C ALA A 69 -9.12 -7.88 7.57
N SER A 70 -10.42 -7.72 7.29
CA SER A 70 -11.50 -7.90 8.27
C SER A 70 -11.89 -9.36 8.50
N SER A 71 -11.34 -10.30 7.72
CA SER A 71 -11.73 -11.72 7.72
C SER A 71 -13.21 -11.96 7.36
N ASP A 72 -13.78 -11.08 6.55
CA ASP A 72 -15.15 -11.22 6.04
C ASP A 72 -15.15 -12.11 4.78
N MET A 73 -15.19 -13.41 4.98
CA MET A 73 -15.10 -14.38 3.89
C MET A 73 -16.27 -14.33 2.91
N PRO A 74 -17.55 -14.11 3.34
CA PRO A 74 -18.64 -13.95 2.39
C PRO A 74 -18.45 -12.75 1.45
N ARG A 75 -18.17 -11.55 1.98
CA ARG A 75 -17.92 -10.37 1.13
C ARG A 75 -16.62 -10.48 0.32
N LEU A 76 -15.60 -11.18 0.85
CA LEU A 76 -14.39 -11.48 0.08
C LEU A 76 -14.69 -12.35 -1.14
N ASN A 77 -15.54 -13.38 -1.00
CA ASN A 77 -15.97 -14.23 -2.12
C ASN A 77 -16.63 -13.40 -3.22
N GLU A 78 -17.56 -12.52 -2.84
CA GLU A 78 -18.23 -11.63 -3.79
C GLU A 78 -17.24 -10.68 -4.48
N ALA A 79 -16.34 -10.04 -3.73
CA ALA A 79 -15.32 -9.13 -4.27
C ALA A 79 -14.33 -9.84 -5.20
N LEU A 80 -13.96 -11.09 -4.91
CA LEU A 80 -13.11 -11.90 -5.79
C LEU A 80 -13.82 -12.21 -7.11
N ASN A 81 -15.10 -12.61 -7.07
CA ASN A 81 -15.88 -12.82 -8.29
C ASN A 81 -15.99 -11.53 -9.11
N GLN A 82 -16.32 -10.40 -8.49
CA GLN A 82 -16.41 -9.10 -9.16
C GLN A 82 -15.06 -8.66 -9.75
N GLY A 83 -13.96 -8.91 -9.03
CA GLY A 83 -12.60 -8.60 -9.51
C GLY A 83 -12.23 -9.40 -10.75
N LEU A 84 -12.50 -10.70 -10.77
CA LEU A 84 -12.27 -11.57 -11.93
C LEU A 84 -13.16 -11.13 -13.12
N ASP A 85 -14.44 -10.80 -12.88
CA ASP A 85 -15.33 -10.26 -13.91
C ASP A 85 -14.85 -8.90 -14.45
N ALA A 86 -14.20 -8.09 -13.62
CA ALA A 86 -13.59 -6.82 -14.01
C ALA A 86 -12.22 -6.96 -14.70
N GLY A 87 -11.76 -8.19 -14.96
CA GLY A 87 -10.50 -8.48 -15.64
C GLY A 87 -9.28 -8.55 -14.72
N LEU A 88 -9.46 -8.69 -13.40
CA LEU A 88 -8.38 -9.08 -12.50
C LEU A 88 -7.98 -10.51 -12.85
N THR A 89 -6.71 -10.75 -13.12
CA THR A 89 -6.24 -12.10 -13.42
C THR A 89 -6.04 -12.92 -12.14
N ILE A 90 -6.03 -14.26 -12.26
CA ILE A 90 -5.81 -15.14 -11.12
C ILE A 90 -4.47 -14.83 -10.42
N ASN A 91 -3.40 -14.57 -11.20
CA ASN A 91 -2.09 -14.29 -10.63
C ASN A 91 -2.03 -12.90 -9.97
N GLU A 92 -2.71 -11.89 -10.50
CA GLU A 92 -2.85 -10.59 -9.83
C GLU A 92 -3.63 -10.72 -8.51
N ALA A 93 -4.74 -11.47 -8.48
CA ALA A 93 -5.50 -11.74 -7.26
C ALA A 93 -4.65 -12.46 -6.21
N LYS A 94 -3.90 -13.50 -6.61
CA LYS A 94 -2.93 -14.16 -5.73
C LYS A 94 -1.91 -13.18 -5.17
N GLU A 95 -1.36 -12.32 -6.02
CA GLU A 95 -0.32 -11.36 -5.62
C GLU A 95 -0.84 -10.34 -4.61
N VAL A 96 -2.09 -9.85 -4.77
CA VAL A 96 -2.77 -9.01 -3.78
C VAL A 96 -2.84 -9.72 -2.43
N LEU A 97 -3.36 -10.95 -2.40
CA LEU A 97 -3.56 -11.71 -1.16
C LEU A 97 -2.22 -12.13 -0.51
N VAL A 98 -1.20 -12.46 -1.31
CA VAL A 98 0.15 -12.77 -0.84
C VAL A 98 0.80 -11.54 -0.21
N GLN A 99 0.81 -10.39 -0.90
CA GLN A 99 1.40 -9.16 -0.34
C GLN A 99 0.82 -8.83 1.04
N LEU A 100 -0.49 -8.97 1.19
CA LEU A 100 -1.20 -8.51 2.37
C LEU A 100 -0.88 -9.32 3.64
N TYR A 101 -0.23 -10.48 3.55
CA TYR A 101 0.21 -11.16 4.77
C TYR A 101 1.19 -10.30 5.59
N ALA A 102 1.98 -9.46 4.93
CA ALA A 102 2.91 -8.55 5.60
C ALA A 102 2.22 -7.46 6.44
N TYR A 103 0.94 -7.18 6.17
CA TYR A 103 0.12 -6.19 6.85
C TYR A 103 -0.91 -6.79 7.81
N THR A 104 -1.41 -7.98 7.50
CA THR A 104 -2.56 -8.60 8.20
C THR A 104 -2.27 -9.97 8.78
N GLY A 105 -1.07 -10.51 8.56
CA GLY A 105 -0.60 -11.80 9.04
C GLY A 105 -0.95 -12.97 8.11
N PHE A 106 -0.16 -14.04 8.24
CA PHE A 106 -0.28 -15.26 7.42
C PHE A 106 -1.67 -15.90 7.47
N SER A 107 -2.30 -15.96 8.65
CA SER A 107 -3.58 -16.65 8.81
C SER A 107 -4.66 -16.06 7.90
N ARG A 108 -4.77 -14.74 7.84
CA ARG A 108 -5.75 -14.07 6.95
C ARG A 108 -5.42 -14.28 5.48
N SER A 109 -4.14 -14.18 5.11
CA SER A 109 -3.70 -14.42 3.73
C SER A 109 -3.99 -15.86 3.28
N LEU A 110 -3.66 -16.85 4.09
CA LEU A 110 -3.92 -18.27 3.77
C LEU A 110 -5.42 -18.56 3.63
N ASN A 111 -6.26 -18.01 4.52
CA ASN A 111 -7.70 -18.16 4.42
C ASN A 111 -8.26 -17.52 3.14
N ALA A 112 -7.77 -16.32 2.80
CA ALA A 112 -8.20 -15.61 1.59
C ALA A 112 -7.72 -16.30 0.30
N LEU A 113 -6.50 -16.86 0.28
CA LEU A 113 -6.02 -17.69 -0.83
C LEU A 113 -6.84 -18.96 -0.99
N GLY A 114 -7.25 -19.59 0.12
CA GLY A 114 -8.16 -20.72 0.11
C GLY A 114 -9.54 -20.34 -0.46
N GLU A 115 -10.03 -19.13 -0.17
CA GLU A 115 -11.28 -18.65 -0.74
C GLU A 115 -11.15 -18.34 -2.23
N LEU A 116 -10.05 -17.71 -2.68
CA LEU A 116 -9.77 -17.51 -4.10
C LEU A 116 -9.74 -18.83 -4.86
N LEU A 117 -9.12 -19.87 -4.30
CA LEU A 117 -9.09 -21.20 -4.93
C LEU A 117 -10.51 -21.73 -5.14
N LYS A 118 -11.39 -21.67 -4.11
CA LYS A 118 -12.79 -22.09 -4.24
C LYS A 118 -13.54 -21.29 -5.30
N VAL A 119 -13.35 -19.96 -5.35
CA VAL A 119 -13.98 -19.09 -6.35
C VAL A 119 -13.57 -19.52 -7.75
N VAL A 120 -12.27 -19.68 -8.01
CA VAL A 120 -11.75 -20.10 -9.34
C VAL A 120 -12.28 -21.47 -9.73
N GLU A 121 -12.29 -22.44 -8.82
CA GLU A 121 -12.83 -23.78 -9.08
C GLU A 121 -14.35 -23.74 -9.38
N ALA A 122 -15.13 -23.00 -8.59
CA ALA A 122 -16.56 -22.86 -8.81
C ALA A 122 -16.89 -22.15 -10.14
N ARG A 123 -16.10 -21.15 -10.53
CA ARG A 123 -16.23 -20.46 -11.82
C ARG A 123 -15.90 -21.41 -12.98
N LYS A 124 -14.84 -22.17 -12.88
CA LYS A 124 -14.47 -23.20 -13.86
C LYS A 124 -15.55 -24.27 -14.03
N GLN A 125 -16.16 -24.73 -12.94
CA GLN A 125 -17.30 -25.68 -12.99
C GLN A 125 -18.51 -25.12 -13.72
N ARG A 126 -18.69 -23.79 -13.72
CA ARG A 126 -19.74 -23.07 -14.49
C ARG A 126 -19.35 -22.79 -15.93
N GLY A 127 -18.17 -23.24 -16.38
CA GLY A 127 -17.67 -23.00 -17.73
C GLY A 127 -17.07 -21.62 -17.94
N ILE A 128 -16.71 -20.88 -16.85
CA ILE A 128 -16.06 -19.59 -16.93
C ILE A 128 -14.54 -19.82 -16.95
N GLU A 129 -13.87 -19.28 -17.97
CA GLU A 129 -12.41 -19.34 -18.09
C GLU A 129 -11.80 -18.00 -17.66
N ASP A 130 -11.30 -17.96 -16.43
CA ASP A 130 -10.60 -16.80 -15.91
C ASP A 130 -9.16 -16.73 -16.44
N ALA A 131 -8.70 -15.54 -16.84
CA ALA A 131 -7.35 -15.35 -17.31
C ALA A 131 -6.32 -15.69 -16.21
N PRO A 132 -5.35 -16.57 -16.45
CA PRO A 132 -4.35 -16.89 -15.43
C PRO A 132 -3.47 -15.69 -15.08
N GLY A 133 -3.24 -14.79 -16.03
CA GLY A 133 -2.32 -13.68 -15.88
C GLY A 133 -0.86 -14.10 -16.07
N ARG A 134 0.04 -13.11 -16.02
CA ARG A 134 1.48 -13.36 -16.15
C ARG A 134 2.09 -13.80 -14.83
N GLU A 135 3.12 -14.62 -14.90
CA GLU A 135 4.04 -14.88 -13.79
C GLU A 135 5.05 -13.71 -13.66
N PRO A 136 5.76 -13.59 -12.53
CA PRO A 136 6.86 -12.63 -12.41
C PRO A 136 7.85 -12.81 -13.55
N SER A 137 8.22 -11.70 -14.22
CA SER A 137 9.04 -11.76 -15.44
C SER A 137 10.53 -11.80 -15.16
N ARG A 138 10.94 -11.52 -13.92
CA ARG A 138 12.35 -11.46 -13.51
C ARG A 138 12.60 -12.24 -12.22
N ALA A 139 13.83 -12.72 -12.08
CA ALA A 139 14.28 -13.31 -10.82
C ALA A 139 14.39 -12.22 -9.73
N ILE A 140 13.96 -12.55 -8.53
CA ILE A 140 14.16 -11.70 -7.35
C ILE A 140 15.64 -11.73 -6.97
N PRO A 141 16.28 -10.58 -6.72
CA PRO A 141 17.64 -10.53 -6.20
C PRO A 141 17.78 -11.32 -4.89
N THR A 142 19.01 -11.71 -4.53
CA THR A 142 19.30 -12.41 -3.27
C THR A 142 20.45 -11.74 -2.52
N GLY A 143 20.57 -11.99 -1.22
CA GLY A 143 21.66 -11.47 -0.39
C GLY A 143 21.66 -9.93 -0.35
N ASP A 144 22.83 -9.33 -0.48
CA ASP A 144 23.02 -7.87 -0.40
C ASP A 144 22.27 -7.12 -1.50
N ALA A 145 22.19 -7.68 -2.70
CA ALA A 145 21.42 -7.09 -3.80
C ALA A 145 19.93 -6.99 -3.51
N LEU A 146 19.35 -7.93 -2.77
CA LEU A 146 17.97 -7.87 -2.32
C LEU A 146 17.76 -6.73 -1.31
N LEU A 147 18.68 -6.59 -0.35
CA LEU A 147 18.64 -5.50 0.62
C LEU A 147 18.76 -4.13 -0.07
N GLU A 148 19.68 -3.98 -1.03
CA GLU A 148 19.84 -2.74 -1.81
C GLU A 148 18.56 -2.39 -2.60
N ALA A 149 17.98 -3.37 -3.30
CA ALA A 149 16.71 -3.19 -4.02
C ALA A 149 15.57 -2.78 -3.06
N GLY A 150 15.45 -3.44 -1.92
CA GLY A 150 14.44 -3.13 -0.92
C GLY A 150 14.62 -1.75 -0.29
N ILE A 151 15.85 -1.32 0.00
CA ILE A 151 16.15 0.04 0.47
C ILE A 151 15.72 1.07 -0.59
N ALA A 152 16.03 0.83 -1.85
CA ALA A 152 15.66 1.72 -2.96
C ALA A 152 14.13 1.82 -3.10
N ASN A 153 13.43 0.69 -3.06
CA ASN A 153 11.97 0.63 -3.12
C ASN A 153 11.30 1.32 -1.92
N GLN A 154 11.76 1.04 -0.70
CA GLN A 154 11.28 1.71 0.52
C GLN A 154 11.47 3.22 0.43
N THR A 155 12.67 3.67 0.03
CA THR A 155 13.00 5.10 -0.10
C THR A 155 12.09 5.78 -1.13
N ARG A 156 11.84 5.15 -2.26
CA ARG A 156 10.96 5.68 -3.31
C ARG A 156 9.52 5.84 -2.83
N ILE A 157 8.96 4.81 -2.19
CA ILE A 157 7.58 4.83 -1.68
C ILE A 157 7.41 5.82 -0.53
N SER A 158 8.38 5.86 0.39
CA SER A 158 8.34 6.74 1.55
C SER A 158 8.67 8.20 1.23
N GLY A 159 9.25 8.47 0.05
CA GLY A 159 9.70 9.80 -0.35
C GLY A 159 11.04 10.21 0.27
N GLY A 160 11.75 9.27 0.89
CA GLY A 160 13.05 9.47 1.53
C GLY A 160 13.43 8.26 2.40
N PRO A 161 14.68 8.21 2.90
CA PRO A 161 15.12 7.14 3.81
C PRO A 161 14.27 7.10 5.07
N VAL A 162 13.75 5.92 5.42
CA VAL A 162 12.92 5.72 6.61
C VAL A 162 13.82 5.68 7.85
N LYS A 163 13.53 6.56 8.81
CA LYS A 163 14.24 6.72 10.09
C LYS A 163 13.24 6.98 11.20
N GLY A 164 13.68 6.83 12.43
CA GLY A 164 12.91 7.22 13.60
C GLY A 164 13.12 6.32 14.80
N PRO A 165 12.60 6.73 15.98
CA PRO A 165 12.90 6.07 17.25
C PRO A 165 12.54 4.57 17.29
N VAL A 166 11.47 4.16 16.62
CA VAL A 166 11.07 2.74 16.55
C VAL A 166 12.11 1.90 15.81
N PHE A 167 12.65 2.43 14.72
CA PHE A 167 13.66 1.72 13.92
C PHE A 167 15.05 1.75 14.57
N GLU A 168 15.34 2.77 15.40
CA GLU A 168 16.55 2.82 16.23
C GLU A 168 16.44 1.86 17.41
N PHE A 169 15.26 1.74 18.01
CA PHE A 169 14.99 0.82 19.11
C PHE A 169 14.96 -0.65 18.68
N ALA A 170 14.38 -0.94 17.53
CA ALA A 170 14.25 -2.28 16.98
C ALA A 170 14.69 -2.34 15.50
N PRO A 171 16.00 -2.22 15.21
CA PRO A 171 16.49 -2.10 13.83
C PRO A 171 16.16 -3.32 12.95
N VAL A 172 15.97 -4.48 13.52
CA VAL A 172 15.61 -5.70 12.80
C VAL A 172 14.26 -5.58 12.07
N ILE A 173 13.31 -4.79 12.62
CA ILE A 173 12.02 -4.64 11.92
C ILE A 173 12.19 -3.85 10.62
N ASN A 174 13.09 -2.85 10.58
CA ASN A 174 13.39 -2.13 9.35
C ASN A 174 14.13 -3.03 8.34
N GLN A 175 15.01 -3.90 8.82
CA GLN A 175 15.66 -4.89 7.96
C GLN A 175 14.63 -5.83 7.31
N TYR A 176 13.63 -6.32 8.05
CA TYR A 176 12.57 -7.14 7.48
C TYR A 176 11.67 -6.36 6.50
N LEU A 177 11.37 -5.11 6.79
CA LEU A 177 10.68 -4.25 5.83
C LEU A 177 11.48 -4.13 4.53
N GLN A 178 12.77 -3.85 4.62
CA GLN A 178 13.65 -3.66 3.47
C GLN A 178 13.86 -4.95 2.68
N THR A 179 14.27 -6.04 3.32
CA THR A 179 14.59 -7.29 2.60
C THR A 179 13.33 -8.02 2.16
N HIS A 180 12.31 -8.08 2.99
CA HIS A 180 11.16 -8.94 2.74
C HIS A 180 9.99 -8.19 2.08
N LEU A 181 9.49 -7.11 2.68
CA LEU A 181 8.36 -6.40 2.09
C LEU A 181 8.79 -5.66 0.81
N PHE A 182 9.77 -4.77 0.92
CA PHE A 182 10.21 -3.94 -0.22
C PHE A 182 11.20 -4.66 -1.15
N GLY A 183 11.84 -5.75 -0.69
CA GLY A 183 12.65 -6.67 -1.47
C GLY A 183 11.78 -7.77 -2.09
N ASP A 184 11.61 -8.89 -1.40
CA ASP A 184 10.96 -10.10 -1.94
C ASP A 184 9.61 -9.83 -2.59
N ILE A 185 8.75 -9.01 -1.98
CA ILE A 185 7.38 -8.78 -2.46
C ILE A 185 7.34 -7.70 -3.54
N PHE A 186 7.97 -6.52 -3.31
CA PHE A 186 7.89 -5.41 -4.28
C PHE A 186 8.75 -5.62 -5.53
N GLU A 187 9.76 -6.50 -5.49
CA GLU A 187 10.52 -6.90 -6.69
C GLU A 187 9.73 -7.82 -7.62
N ARG A 188 8.61 -8.39 -7.16
CA ARG A 188 7.68 -9.16 -8.01
C ARG A 188 6.86 -8.21 -8.87
N ASP A 189 7.03 -8.26 -10.16
CA ASP A 189 6.42 -7.36 -11.13
C ASP A 189 5.05 -7.82 -11.65
N THR A 190 4.43 -8.83 -11.04
CA THR A 190 3.10 -9.33 -11.36
C THR A 190 2.03 -8.26 -11.14
N LEU A 191 2.19 -7.44 -10.11
CA LEU A 191 1.29 -6.35 -9.76
C LEU A 191 2.06 -5.02 -9.80
N ASP A 192 1.46 -3.99 -10.40
CA ASP A 192 2.04 -2.65 -10.40
C ASP A 192 1.95 -1.98 -9.01
N TRP A 193 2.73 -0.93 -8.81
CA TRP A 193 2.84 -0.27 -7.51
C TRP A 193 1.57 0.46 -7.10
N GLN A 194 0.79 1.00 -8.04
CA GLN A 194 -0.50 1.62 -7.75
C GLN A 194 -1.47 0.56 -7.21
N SER A 195 -1.55 -0.59 -7.86
CA SER A 195 -2.40 -1.71 -7.39
C SER A 195 -1.93 -2.25 -6.04
N ARG A 196 -0.61 -2.29 -5.78
CA ARG A 196 -0.07 -2.66 -4.47
C ARG A 196 -0.51 -1.68 -3.38
N GLU A 197 -0.45 -0.38 -3.64
CA GLU A 197 -0.89 0.63 -2.67
C GLU A 197 -2.41 0.63 -2.48
N LEU A 198 -3.22 0.40 -3.54
CA LEU A 198 -4.67 0.23 -3.41
C LEU A 198 -5.02 -0.94 -2.49
N ALA A 199 -4.33 -2.08 -2.65
CA ALA A 199 -4.50 -3.23 -1.76
C ALA A 199 -4.10 -2.90 -0.32
N THR A 200 -2.95 -2.25 -0.13
CA THR A 200 -2.45 -1.87 1.20
C THR A 200 -3.39 -0.90 1.91
N VAL A 201 -3.87 0.13 1.21
CA VAL A 201 -4.83 1.10 1.75
C VAL A 201 -6.14 0.41 2.13
N GLY A 202 -6.69 -0.46 1.28
CA GLY A 202 -7.89 -1.24 1.58
C GLY A 202 -7.74 -2.09 2.85
N ALA A 203 -6.63 -2.82 2.96
CA ALA A 203 -6.35 -3.66 4.12
C ALA A 203 -6.14 -2.86 5.41
N LEU A 204 -5.37 -1.78 5.36
CA LEU A 204 -5.09 -0.94 6.53
C LEU A 204 -6.35 -0.19 6.99
N ALA A 205 -7.23 0.24 6.09
CA ALA A 205 -8.53 0.80 6.44
C ALA A 205 -9.39 -0.18 7.24
N ALA A 206 -9.29 -1.48 6.95
CA ALA A 206 -10.00 -2.53 7.67
C ALA A 206 -9.27 -3.05 8.93
N THR A 207 -8.09 -2.50 9.26
CA THR A 207 -7.28 -2.92 10.40
C THR A 207 -7.29 -1.83 11.49
N PRO A 208 -8.11 -1.94 12.55
CA PRO A 208 -8.10 -0.99 13.65
C PRO A 208 -6.72 -0.89 14.32
N GLY A 209 -6.30 0.34 14.69
CA GLY A 209 -5.00 0.61 15.30
C GLY A 209 -3.85 0.82 14.30
N ALA A 210 -4.11 0.70 12.99
CA ALA A 210 -3.14 0.92 11.92
C ALA A 210 -3.31 2.30 11.22
N GLU A 211 -3.98 3.25 11.86
CA GLU A 211 -4.28 4.58 11.29
C GLU A 211 -3.02 5.37 10.88
N PRO A 212 -1.90 5.37 11.65
CA PRO A 212 -0.66 6.02 11.21
C PRO A 212 -0.09 5.42 9.93
N GLN A 213 -0.14 4.09 9.78
CA GLN A 213 0.30 3.39 8.58
C GLN A 213 -0.63 3.66 7.40
N LEU A 214 -1.95 3.65 7.62
CA LEU A 214 -2.94 3.99 6.61
C LEU A 214 -2.69 5.39 6.03
N ARG A 215 -2.45 6.40 6.87
CA ARG A 215 -2.09 7.75 6.41
C ARG A 215 -0.80 7.74 5.60
N SER A 216 0.21 7.01 6.04
CA SER A 216 1.48 6.91 5.33
C SER A 216 1.32 6.28 3.95
N HIS A 217 0.47 5.25 3.83
CA HIS A 217 0.18 4.59 2.55
C HIS A 217 -0.75 5.42 1.63
N MET A 218 -1.60 6.29 2.17
CA MET A 218 -2.29 7.32 1.35
C MET A 218 -1.29 8.27 0.70
N LEU A 219 -0.24 8.70 1.42
CA LEU A 219 0.85 9.51 0.86
C LEU A 219 1.70 8.72 -0.14
N ALA A 220 2.02 7.46 0.17
CA ALA A 220 2.72 6.56 -0.74
C ALA A 220 1.95 6.37 -2.05
N SER A 221 0.64 6.23 -1.98
CA SER A 221 -0.25 6.13 -3.13
C SER A 221 -0.11 7.32 -4.09
N LEU A 222 -0.04 8.54 -3.57
CA LEU A 222 0.23 9.73 -4.38
C LEU A 222 1.61 9.67 -5.04
N ARG A 223 2.64 9.20 -4.33
CA ARG A 223 4.01 9.08 -4.85
C ARG A 223 4.17 8.03 -5.94
N VAL A 224 3.37 6.96 -5.90
CA VAL A 224 3.37 5.95 -6.97
C VAL A 224 2.47 6.33 -8.15
N GLY A 225 1.84 7.51 -8.12
CA GLY A 225 1.13 8.10 -9.24
C GLY A 225 -0.39 7.96 -9.21
N LEU A 226 -0.99 7.56 -8.07
CA LEU A 226 -2.43 7.70 -7.89
C LEU A 226 -2.77 9.19 -7.68
N THR A 227 -3.88 9.63 -8.25
CA THR A 227 -4.34 11.02 -8.11
C THR A 227 -5.17 11.22 -6.83
N PRO A 228 -5.28 12.45 -6.31
CA PRO A 228 -6.21 12.75 -5.22
C PRO A 228 -7.68 12.37 -5.54
N ALA A 229 -8.08 12.45 -6.82
CA ALA A 229 -9.42 12.04 -7.26
C ALA A 229 -9.59 10.53 -7.13
N GLN A 230 -8.62 9.73 -7.55
CA GLN A 230 -8.63 8.29 -7.39
C GLN A 230 -8.64 7.86 -5.92
N LEU A 231 -7.90 8.55 -5.04
CA LEU A 231 -7.94 8.24 -3.59
C LEU A 231 -9.28 8.61 -2.95
N ARG A 232 -9.97 9.66 -3.42
CA ARG A 232 -11.36 9.92 -3.00
C ARG A 232 -12.30 8.79 -3.44
N GLN A 233 -12.09 8.22 -4.62
CA GLN A 233 -12.88 7.05 -5.04
C GLN A 233 -12.58 5.81 -4.19
N VAL A 234 -11.33 5.60 -3.74
CA VAL A 234 -11.03 4.53 -2.77
C VAL A 234 -11.92 4.67 -1.54
N THR A 235 -11.97 5.89 -0.94
CA THR A 235 -12.81 6.10 0.25
C THR A 235 -14.30 6.02 -0.06
N GLN A 236 -14.74 6.41 -1.24
CA GLN A 236 -16.12 6.25 -1.70
C GLN A 236 -16.50 4.77 -1.82
N VAL A 237 -15.69 3.96 -2.50
CA VAL A 237 -15.91 2.52 -2.64
C VAL A 237 -16.01 1.84 -1.27
N LEU A 238 -15.13 2.19 -0.33
CA LEU A 238 -15.20 1.68 1.03
C LEU A 238 -16.47 2.17 1.78
N THR A 239 -16.93 3.39 1.50
CA THR A 239 -18.17 3.92 2.11
C THR A 239 -19.42 3.21 1.58
N GLU A 240 -19.42 2.83 0.32
CA GLU A 240 -20.56 2.17 -0.33
C GLU A 240 -20.66 0.67 -0.03
N HIS A 241 -19.49 0.01 0.18
CA HIS A 241 -19.44 -1.46 0.21
C HIS A 241 -18.86 -2.06 1.50
N ALA A 242 -18.20 -1.27 2.35
CA ALA A 242 -17.61 -1.76 3.60
C ALA A 242 -18.37 -1.22 4.84
N ASP A 243 -17.91 -1.62 6.03
CA ASP A 243 -18.51 -1.15 7.28
C ASP A 243 -18.19 0.34 7.53
N GLU A 244 -19.10 1.06 8.18
CA GLU A 244 -18.95 2.49 8.51
C GLU A 244 -17.62 2.81 9.19
N SER A 245 -17.16 1.93 10.08
CA SER A 245 -15.87 2.10 10.78
C SER A 245 -14.66 2.04 9.84
N ILE A 246 -14.73 1.23 8.78
CA ILE A 246 -13.69 1.13 7.73
C ILE A 246 -13.70 2.40 6.88
N ALA A 247 -14.88 2.79 6.44
CA ALA A 247 -15.08 4.02 5.67
C ALA A 247 -14.59 5.27 6.42
N LYS A 248 -14.92 5.38 7.71
CA LYS A 248 -14.51 6.47 8.57
C LYS A 248 -12.98 6.56 8.65
N ARG A 249 -12.29 5.46 8.98
CA ARG A 249 -10.81 5.44 9.04
C ARG A 249 -10.18 5.85 7.71
N ALA A 250 -10.70 5.34 6.59
CA ALA A 250 -10.19 5.68 5.27
C ALA A 250 -10.35 7.18 4.95
N ASN A 251 -11.52 7.76 5.21
CA ASN A 251 -11.80 9.18 4.97
C ASN A 251 -10.93 10.09 5.85
N GLU A 252 -10.77 9.77 7.13
CA GLU A 252 -9.91 10.52 8.06
C GLU A 252 -8.43 10.48 7.63
N ALA A 253 -7.93 9.32 7.25
CA ALA A 253 -6.56 9.16 6.78
C ALA A 253 -6.31 9.92 5.48
N LEU A 254 -7.26 9.88 4.53
CA LEU A 254 -7.16 10.64 3.29
C LEU A 254 -7.14 12.15 3.53
N ALA A 255 -8.03 12.66 4.37
CA ALA A 255 -8.06 14.08 4.72
C ALA A 255 -6.72 14.56 5.29
N GLN A 256 -6.12 13.77 6.21
CA GLN A 256 -4.82 14.07 6.80
C GLN A 256 -3.67 13.97 5.77
N ALA A 257 -3.72 13.00 4.87
CA ALA A 257 -2.70 12.84 3.83
C ALA A 257 -2.72 13.99 2.82
N LEU A 258 -3.91 14.40 2.36
CA LEU A 258 -4.06 15.53 1.43
C LEU A 258 -3.65 16.86 2.07
N ALA A 259 -3.92 17.07 3.36
CA ALA A 259 -3.45 18.25 4.08
C ALA A 259 -1.93 18.32 4.22
N ALA A 260 -1.26 17.15 4.30
CA ALA A 260 0.19 17.05 4.42
C ALA A 260 0.94 17.10 3.06
N SER A 261 0.22 16.99 1.94
CA SER A 261 0.78 17.00 0.59
C SER A 261 0.75 18.37 -0.09
N GLN A 262 0.16 19.37 0.56
CA GLN A 262 0.13 20.78 0.14
C GLN A 262 1.38 21.52 0.63
#